data_4d6382a6a54b5573c30fccbc7725395c
#
_entry.id   4d6382a6a54b5573c30fccbc7725395c
#
_cell.length_a   1.000
_cell.length_b   1.000
_cell.length_c   1.000
_cell.angle_alpha   90.00
_cell.angle_beta   90.00
_cell.angle_gamma   90.00
#
_symmetry.space_group_name_H-M   'P 1'
#
loop_
_entity.id
_entity.type
_entity.pdbx_description
1 polymer ?
#
loop_
_entity_poly.entity_id
_entity_poly.type
_entity_poly.pdbx_seq_one_letter_code
_entity_poly.pdbx_strand_id
1 'polypeptide(L)'
;MGSIKWKMATLYSLLVVAVMLSCGVLIIFAFRSTEYKKVYTECEYTAERIVDVLSVQELTNEEEIPKAFGEVVTSLLIETGGTDAAQSSEKSVYLLSEEGKLLYSRRKDLSVQDLSSRVLIQARNGQKQTEIYVHTAYDGTSSVADYVTMFSLPGIDHPYMILIRQPMETIQKNLQSVIYIILLITLIGILVAGIMGYFVASSISRPILKLTKKSQELASGKLEEAAGDPEEEKNEVPESDELGQLEIHFDEMAHELSSSIIELKAMEKMQKEFVANVSHELRTPITTIKSYVETLLDGGTDDPEMTRHFLTVVNQESDRMTALVTDLLELSKMDSHQATVSKKPTDLAMVLYRDLSELMFEARKKGQTLQWAPDMETEPEADVGERLPYPLDEFIILGDSHRLDQVFRNLLTNAMKYSPENSGIYAGIYRVINEETGENEIRVKIEDHGIGIAKEDQENIFDRFYRVDKARSRALGGTGLGLAIAKEITELHDGRIYVESELGKGSTFWVSFPEGSADE
;
A
#
# COMPACT_ATOMS: atom_id res chain seq x y z
N MET A 1 -15.35 -7.70 20.95
CA MET A 1 -15.77 -7.84 19.54
C MET A 1 -14.85 -8.87 18.88
N GLY A 2 -15.40 -9.99 18.38
CA GLY A 2 -14.58 -11.04 17.77
C GLY A 2 -13.87 -10.53 16.52
N SER A 3 -12.59 -10.86 16.39
CA SER A 3 -11.77 -10.56 15.21
C SER A 3 -12.52 -10.96 13.93
N ILE A 4 -12.41 -10.18 12.87
CA ILE A 4 -12.98 -10.44 11.53
C ILE A 4 -12.67 -11.88 11.08
N LYS A 5 -11.48 -12.40 11.45
CA LYS A 5 -11.05 -13.78 11.19
C LYS A 5 -12.02 -14.82 11.71
N TRP A 6 -12.45 -14.68 12.96
CA TRP A 6 -13.40 -15.62 13.58
C TRP A 6 -14.80 -15.52 12.98
N LYS A 7 -15.25 -14.32 12.61
CA LYS A 7 -16.55 -14.13 11.94
C LYS A 7 -16.57 -14.78 10.54
N MET A 8 -15.50 -14.63 9.76
CA MET A 8 -15.38 -15.26 8.45
C MET A 8 -15.28 -16.78 8.56
N ALA A 9 -14.43 -17.30 9.44
CA ALA A 9 -14.30 -18.74 9.65
C ALA A 9 -15.61 -19.38 10.10
N THR A 10 -16.35 -18.76 11.02
CA THR A 10 -17.66 -19.26 11.46
C THR A 10 -18.70 -19.21 10.35
N LEU A 11 -18.72 -18.17 9.52
CA LEU A 11 -19.66 -18.04 8.40
C LEU A 11 -19.43 -19.15 7.37
N TYR A 12 -18.16 -19.39 6.97
CA TYR A 12 -17.82 -20.47 6.04
C TYR A 12 -18.14 -21.84 6.61
N SER A 13 -17.82 -22.10 7.88
CA SER A 13 -18.14 -23.37 8.53
C SER A 13 -19.66 -23.60 8.57
N LEU A 14 -20.45 -22.58 8.88
CA LEU A 14 -21.91 -22.68 8.92
C LEU A 14 -22.50 -22.98 7.51
N LEU A 15 -21.96 -22.34 6.47
CA LEU A 15 -22.38 -22.60 5.09
C LEU A 15 -22.10 -24.04 4.68
N VAL A 16 -20.89 -24.56 4.98
CA VAL A 16 -20.52 -25.95 4.70
C VAL A 16 -21.42 -26.93 5.44
N VAL A 17 -21.72 -26.68 6.71
CA VAL A 17 -22.64 -27.51 7.49
C VAL A 17 -24.02 -27.55 6.85
N ALA A 18 -24.57 -26.39 6.47
CA ALA A 18 -25.90 -26.32 5.86
C ALA A 18 -25.97 -27.09 4.52
N VAL A 19 -24.95 -26.97 3.67
CA VAL A 19 -24.86 -27.71 2.41
C VAL A 19 -24.72 -29.21 2.65
N MET A 20 -23.83 -29.63 3.55
CA MET A 20 -23.60 -31.05 3.85
C MET A 20 -24.83 -31.71 4.48
N LEU A 21 -25.55 -31.03 5.36
CA LEU A 21 -26.78 -31.56 5.95
C LEU A 21 -27.89 -31.70 4.88
N SER A 22 -28.07 -30.72 4.00
CA SER A 22 -29.06 -30.80 2.92
C SER A 22 -28.75 -31.93 1.93
N CYS A 23 -27.50 -32.07 1.52
CA CYS A 23 -27.05 -33.19 0.68
C CYS A 23 -27.21 -34.54 1.40
N GLY A 24 -26.88 -34.61 2.69
CA GLY A 24 -27.04 -35.81 3.49
C GLY A 24 -28.49 -36.29 3.54
N VAL A 25 -29.43 -35.37 3.80
CA VAL A 25 -30.89 -35.70 3.80
C VAL A 25 -31.33 -36.21 2.42
N LEU A 26 -30.89 -35.57 1.33
CA LEU A 26 -31.24 -36.03 -0.02
C LEU A 26 -30.69 -37.43 -0.33
N ILE A 27 -29.46 -37.70 0.08
CA ILE A 27 -28.82 -39.04 -0.11
C ILE A 27 -29.56 -40.09 0.67
N ILE A 28 -29.92 -39.85 1.95
CA ILE A 28 -30.67 -40.77 2.77
C ILE A 28 -32.04 -41.06 2.16
N PHE A 29 -32.73 -40.00 1.69
CA PHE A 29 -34.03 -40.15 1.04
C PHE A 29 -33.93 -40.95 -0.26
N ALA A 30 -32.97 -40.65 -1.11
CA ALA A 30 -32.75 -41.37 -2.37
C ALA A 30 -32.39 -42.85 -2.13
N PHE A 31 -31.49 -43.09 -1.20
CA PHE A 31 -31.10 -44.46 -0.83
C PHE A 31 -32.30 -45.26 -0.32
N ARG A 32 -33.06 -44.71 0.61
CA ARG A 32 -34.27 -45.32 1.17
C ARG A 32 -35.28 -45.65 0.07
N SER A 33 -35.55 -44.69 -0.83
CA SER A 33 -36.51 -44.82 -1.92
C SER A 33 -36.07 -45.95 -2.87
N THR A 34 -34.78 -46.03 -3.18
CA THR A 34 -34.22 -47.04 -4.09
C THR A 34 -34.29 -48.42 -3.49
N GLU A 35 -33.92 -48.60 -2.21
CA GLU A 35 -33.96 -49.90 -1.55
C GLU A 35 -35.41 -50.39 -1.36
N TYR A 36 -36.33 -49.52 -1.03
CA TYR A 36 -37.74 -49.89 -0.91
C TYR A 36 -38.37 -50.28 -2.25
N LYS A 37 -38.01 -49.61 -3.33
CA LYS A 37 -38.40 -49.95 -4.68
C LYS A 37 -37.87 -51.32 -5.13
N LYS A 38 -36.64 -51.65 -4.78
CA LYS A 38 -36.05 -52.96 -5.06
C LYS A 38 -36.86 -54.08 -4.37
N VAL A 39 -37.11 -53.90 -3.07
CA VAL A 39 -37.88 -54.89 -2.30
C VAL A 39 -39.30 -55.07 -2.90
N TYR A 40 -39.94 -53.96 -3.28
CA TYR A 40 -41.24 -54.01 -3.95
C TYR A 40 -41.17 -54.86 -5.26
N THR A 41 -40.23 -54.52 -6.15
CA THR A 41 -40.08 -55.21 -7.44
C THR A 41 -39.75 -56.70 -7.27
N GLU A 42 -38.93 -57.05 -6.30
CA GLU A 42 -38.61 -58.44 -5.96
C GLU A 42 -39.83 -59.22 -5.42
N CYS A 43 -40.63 -58.61 -4.56
CA CYS A 43 -41.84 -59.22 -4.03
C CYS A 43 -42.90 -59.38 -5.14
N GLU A 44 -43.10 -58.35 -5.98
CA GLU A 44 -44.01 -58.40 -7.11
C GLU A 44 -43.62 -59.53 -8.08
N TYR A 45 -42.38 -59.57 -8.48
CA TYR A 45 -41.87 -60.64 -9.36
C TYR A 45 -42.02 -62.03 -8.77
N THR A 46 -41.76 -62.20 -7.48
CA THR A 46 -41.93 -63.47 -6.78
C THR A 46 -43.39 -63.91 -6.76
N ALA A 47 -44.32 -62.95 -6.47
CA ALA A 47 -45.73 -63.24 -6.46
C ALA A 47 -46.26 -63.63 -7.83
N GLU A 48 -45.90 -62.89 -8.92
CA GLU A 48 -46.30 -63.20 -10.28
C GLU A 48 -45.81 -64.58 -10.72
N ARG A 49 -44.54 -64.92 -10.41
CA ARG A 49 -44.03 -66.28 -10.74
C ARG A 49 -44.81 -67.39 -10.00
N ILE A 50 -45.17 -67.18 -8.73
CA ILE A 50 -45.95 -68.15 -7.99
C ILE A 50 -47.34 -68.33 -8.66
N VAL A 51 -48.00 -67.26 -9.03
CA VAL A 51 -49.29 -67.28 -9.68
C VAL A 51 -49.21 -67.96 -11.04
N ASP A 52 -48.20 -67.64 -11.87
CA ASP A 52 -47.97 -68.26 -13.17
C ASP A 52 -47.82 -69.78 -13.07
N VAL A 53 -46.97 -70.27 -12.15
CA VAL A 53 -46.78 -71.71 -11.99
C VAL A 53 -48.02 -72.38 -11.45
N LEU A 54 -48.75 -71.75 -10.53
CA LEU A 54 -50.02 -72.30 -10.00
C LEU A 54 -51.13 -72.34 -11.08
N SER A 55 -51.19 -71.37 -11.98
CA SER A 55 -52.21 -71.27 -13.01
C SER A 55 -52.10 -72.39 -14.09
N VAL A 56 -50.89 -72.95 -14.24
CA VAL A 56 -50.61 -74.08 -15.16
C VAL A 56 -51.01 -75.45 -14.56
N GLN A 57 -51.14 -75.49 -13.24
CA GLN A 57 -51.65 -76.70 -12.57
C GLN A 57 -53.17 -76.78 -12.66
N GLU A 58 -53.74 -77.80 -13.25
CA GLU A 58 -55.20 -78.01 -13.34
C GLU A 58 -55.73 -78.41 -11.96
N LEU A 59 -55.88 -77.43 -11.05
CA LEU A 59 -56.39 -77.60 -9.68
C LEU A 59 -57.92 -77.49 -9.75
N THR A 60 -58.63 -78.61 -9.49
CA THR A 60 -60.09 -78.71 -9.51
C THR A 60 -60.70 -78.74 -8.13
N ASN A 61 -59.92 -78.89 -7.05
CA ASN A 61 -60.37 -79.01 -5.70
C ASN A 61 -59.68 -77.95 -4.79
N GLU A 62 -60.49 -77.14 -4.05
CA GLU A 62 -60.01 -76.12 -3.15
C GLU A 62 -59.10 -76.66 -2.03
N GLU A 63 -59.31 -77.92 -1.58
CA GLU A 63 -58.50 -78.55 -0.53
C GLU A 63 -57.08 -78.82 -0.97
N GLU A 64 -56.79 -78.90 -2.27
CA GLU A 64 -55.46 -79.17 -2.83
C GLU A 64 -54.60 -77.89 -3.00
N ILE A 65 -55.23 -76.70 -3.02
CA ILE A 65 -54.58 -75.42 -3.27
C ILE A 65 -53.47 -75.11 -2.24
N PRO A 66 -53.70 -75.24 -0.94
CA PRO A 66 -52.63 -74.91 0.05
C PRO A 66 -51.42 -75.82 -0.11
N LYS A 67 -51.61 -77.10 -0.50
CA LYS A 67 -50.50 -78.02 -0.71
C LYS A 67 -49.75 -77.74 -2.00
N ALA A 68 -50.42 -77.52 -3.09
CA ALA A 68 -49.83 -77.13 -4.38
C ALA A 68 -49.08 -75.81 -4.23
N PHE A 69 -49.63 -74.82 -3.57
CA PHE A 69 -48.97 -73.55 -3.26
C PHE A 69 -47.67 -73.77 -2.47
N GLY A 70 -47.68 -74.62 -1.47
CA GLY A 70 -46.48 -74.96 -0.68
C GLY A 70 -45.39 -75.63 -1.50
N GLU A 71 -45.74 -76.50 -2.41
CA GLU A 71 -44.77 -77.15 -3.33
C GLU A 71 -44.15 -76.13 -4.28
N VAL A 72 -44.98 -75.27 -4.90
CA VAL A 72 -44.52 -74.21 -5.79
C VAL A 72 -43.60 -73.20 -5.07
N VAL A 73 -44.01 -72.73 -3.92
CA VAL A 73 -43.20 -71.80 -3.13
C VAL A 73 -41.85 -72.44 -2.74
N THR A 74 -41.88 -73.73 -2.38
CA THR A 74 -40.65 -74.42 -2.00
C THR A 74 -39.72 -74.61 -3.20
N SER A 75 -40.23 -74.98 -4.39
CA SER A 75 -39.44 -75.15 -5.60
C SER A 75 -38.83 -73.80 -6.06
N LEU A 76 -39.63 -72.75 -6.09
CA LEU A 76 -39.20 -71.41 -6.53
C LEU A 76 -38.16 -70.79 -5.60
N LEU A 77 -38.29 -70.98 -4.29
CA LEU A 77 -37.32 -70.50 -3.31
C LEU A 77 -36.02 -71.31 -3.32
N ILE A 78 -36.01 -72.56 -3.78
CA ILE A 78 -34.82 -73.38 -3.97
C ILE A 78 -34.10 -72.98 -5.29
N GLU A 79 -34.85 -72.72 -6.37
CA GLU A 79 -34.27 -72.28 -7.67
C GLU A 79 -33.59 -70.91 -7.57
N THR A 80 -34.10 -69.99 -6.77
CA THR A 80 -33.47 -68.67 -6.57
C THR A 80 -32.26 -68.72 -5.65
N GLY A 81 -31.89 -69.87 -5.12
CA GLY A 81 -30.77 -70.14 -4.21
C GLY A 81 -29.37 -70.22 -4.87
N GLY A 82 -29.10 -69.50 -5.98
CA GLY A 82 -27.76 -69.28 -6.48
C GLY A 82 -27.03 -68.27 -5.58
N THR A 83 -25.85 -68.61 -5.08
CA THR A 83 -24.79 -67.85 -4.37
C THR A 83 -25.18 -66.86 -3.28
N ASP A 84 -26.42 -66.38 -3.22
CA ASP A 84 -26.97 -65.51 -2.15
C ASP A 84 -27.99 -66.24 -1.25
N ALA A 85 -27.78 -67.58 -1.02
CA ALA A 85 -28.65 -68.42 -0.21
C ALA A 85 -28.95 -67.91 1.21
N ALA A 86 -28.15 -67.01 1.75
CA ALA A 86 -28.38 -66.39 3.03
C ALA A 86 -29.52 -65.35 2.98
N GLN A 87 -29.69 -64.61 1.85
CA GLN A 87 -30.75 -63.61 1.71
C GLN A 87 -32.10 -64.20 1.26
N SER A 88 -32.11 -65.26 0.46
CA SER A 88 -33.36 -65.94 0.02
C SER A 88 -34.04 -66.72 1.15
N SER A 89 -33.32 -67.10 2.22
CA SER A 89 -33.87 -67.81 3.39
C SER A 89 -34.71 -66.92 4.30
N GLU A 90 -34.73 -65.62 4.13
CA GLU A 90 -35.44 -64.69 5.02
C GLU A 90 -36.85 -64.34 4.56
N LYS A 91 -37.18 -64.53 3.26
CA LYS A 91 -38.53 -64.21 2.73
C LYS A 91 -39.53 -65.27 3.20
N SER A 92 -40.63 -64.79 3.79
CA SER A 92 -41.75 -65.62 4.16
C SER A 92 -42.91 -65.39 3.25
N VAL A 93 -43.46 -66.48 2.67
CA VAL A 93 -44.60 -66.41 1.72
C VAL A 93 -45.78 -67.13 2.35
N TYR A 94 -46.90 -66.49 2.29
CA TYR A 94 -48.15 -66.94 2.91
C TYR A 94 -49.27 -66.94 1.90
N LEU A 95 -50.17 -67.94 1.97
CA LEU A 95 -51.43 -67.97 1.21
C LEU A 95 -52.60 -67.63 2.18
N LEU A 96 -53.38 -66.70 1.77
CA LEU A 96 -54.56 -66.24 2.51
C LEU A 96 -55.83 -66.42 1.67
N SER A 97 -56.98 -66.69 2.34
CA SER A 97 -58.30 -66.62 1.70
C SER A 97 -58.65 -65.17 1.38
N GLU A 98 -59.74 -64.97 0.61
CA GLU A 98 -60.34 -63.64 0.37
C GLU A 98 -60.64 -62.85 1.64
N GLU A 99 -61.03 -63.55 2.69
CA GLU A 99 -61.34 -62.96 4.01
C GLU A 99 -60.06 -62.65 4.85
N GLY A 100 -58.86 -63.01 4.37
CA GLY A 100 -57.58 -62.83 5.06
C GLY A 100 -57.25 -63.95 6.02
N LYS A 101 -57.95 -65.10 5.96
CA LYS A 101 -57.64 -66.30 6.78
C LYS A 101 -56.39 -67.00 6.22
N LEU A 102 -55.45 -67.35 7.09
CA LEU A 102 -54.25 -68.09 6.72
C LEU A 102 -54.59 -69.50 6.26
N LEU A 103 -54.24 -69.80 5.01
CA LEU A 103 -54.44 -71.12 4.41
C LEU A 103 -53.13 -71.92 4.37
N TYR A 104 -52.01 -71.24 4.08
CA TYR A 104 -50.69 -71.84 4.08
C TYR A 104 -49.61 -70.86 4.63
N SER A 105 -48.74 -71.43 5.44
CA SER A 105 -47.54 -70.75 5.90
C SER A 105 -46.38 -71.72 5.97
N ARG A 106 -45.24 -71.35 5.39
CA ARG A 106 -44.01 -72.11 5.52
C ARG A 106 -43.40 -71.99 6.93
N ARG A 107 -43.58 -70.84 7.61
CA ARG A 107 -43.20 -70.62 8.99
C ARG A 107 -44.45 -70.51 9.86
N LYS A 108 -44.44 -71.15 10.99
CA LYS A 108 -45.57 -71.12 11.95
C LYS A 108 -45.68 -69.81 12.76
N ASP A 109 -44.98 -68.78 12.31
CA ASP A 109 -44.71 -67.56 13.10
C ASP A 109 -45.74 -66.45 12.87
N LEU A 110 -46.69 -66.63 11.92
CA LEU A 110 -47.68 -65.62 11.62
C LEU A 110 -48.94 -65.81 12.46
N SER A 111 -49.23 -64.93 13.36
CA SER A 111 -50.56 -64.77 13.89
C SER A 111 -51.42 -63.89 12.95
N VAL A 112 -52.70 -64.24 12.75
CA VAL A 112 -53.60 -63.47 11.90
C VAL A 112 -53.75 -62.01 12.36
N GLN A 113 -53.37 -61.72 13.62
CA GLN A 113 -53.36 -60.39 14.22
C GLN A 113 -52.21 -59.50 13.70
N ASP A 114 -51.19 -60.05 13.05
CA ASP A 114 -50.03 -59.30 12.54
C ASP A 114 -50.26 -58.63 11.18
N LEU A 115 -51.36 -58.91 10.54
CA LEU A 115 -51.70 -58.32 9.23
C LEU A 115 -52.37 -56.96 9.41
N SER A 116 -51.76 -55.95 8.84
CA SER A 116 -52.33 -54.63 8.81
C SER A 116 -53.68 -54.66 8.05
N SER A 117 -54.74 -54.32 8.71
CA SER A 117 -56.09 -54.25 8.13
C SER A 117 -56.12 -53.39 6.86
N ARG A 118 -55.24 -52.44 6.74
CA ARG A 118 -55.13 -51.50 5.60
C ARG A 118 -54.63 -52.21 4.31
N VAL A 119 -53.63 -53.07 4.45
CA VAL A 119 -53.04 -53.80 3.31
C VAL A 119 -54.04 -54.84 2.76
N LEU A 120 -54.73 -55.53 3.66
CA LEU A 120 -55.80 -56.49 3.32
C LEU A 120 -56.98 -55.81 2.61
N ILE A 121 -57.44 -54.65 3.09
CA ILE A 121 -58.53 -53.86 2.50
C ILE A 121 -58.13 -53.38 1.09
N GLN A 122 -56.89 -52.96 0.88
CA GLN A 122 -56.42 -52.53 -0.45
C GLN A 122 -56.38 -53.71 -1.44
N ALA A 123 -55.85 -54.82 -1.01
CA ALA A 123 -55.81 -56.03 -1.86
C ALA A 123 -57.24 -56.50 -2.20
N ARG A 124 -58.16 -56.52 -1.24
CA ARG A 124 -59.56 -56.94 -1.41
C ARG A 124 -60.32 -56.01 -2.40
N ASN A 125 -59.96 -54.72 -2.43
CA ASN A 125 -60.56 -53.77 -3.38
C ASN A 125 -59.97 -53.89 -4.80
N GLY A 126 -59.12 -54.90 -5.07
CA GLY A 126 -58.45 -55.09 -6.37
C GLY A 126 -57.45 -54.00 -6.74
N GLN A 127 -57.09 -53.16 -5.76
CA GLN A 127 -56.07 -52.12 -5.99
C GLN A 127 -54.68 -52.74 -5.99
N LYS A 128 -53.98 -52.61 -7.13
CA LYS A 128 -52.57 -53.03 -7.19
C LYS A 128 -51.76 -52.20 -6.19
N GLN A 129 -51.05 -52.91 -5.31
CA GLN A 129 -50.14 -52.24 -4.38
C GLN A 129 -49.00 -51.61 -5.15
N THR A 130 -48.73 -50.33 -4.93
CA THR A 130 -47.63 -49.58 -5.59
C THR A 130 -46.40 -49.44 -4.75
N GLU A 131 -46.53 -49.71 -3.43
CA GLU A 131 -45.44 -49.58 -2.47
C GLU A 131 -45.53 -50.68 -1.41
N ILE A 132 -44.38 -51.08 -0.88
CA ILE A 132 -44.33 -52.02 0.27
C ILE A 132 -44.83 -51.31 1.56
N TYR A 133 -45.52 -52.07 2.39
CA TYR A 133 -45.95 -51.60 3.68
C TYR A 133 -44.94 -52.02 4.75
N VAL A 134 -44.16 -51.06 5.27
CA VAL A 134 -43.20 -51.33 6.33
C VAL A 134 -43.78 -51.10 7.69
N HIS A 135 -43.78 -52.10 8.56
CA HIS A 135 -44.24 -52.02 9.93
C HIS A 135 -43.33 -52.79 10.87
N THR A 136 -43.53 -52.60 12.18
CA THR A 136 -42.83 -53.41 13.19
C THR A 136 -43.53 -54.75 13.33
N ALA A 137 -42.80 -55.83 13.31
CA ALA A 137 -43.33 -57.17 13.51
C ALA A 137 -43.89 -57.31 14.94
N TYR A 138 -44.74 -58.30 15.16
CA TYR A 138 -45.41 -58.53 16.45
C TYR A 138 -44.43 -58.73 17.64
N ASP A 139 -43.22 -59.19 17.35
CA ASP A 139 -42.14 -59.33 18.34
C ASP A 139 -41.65 -57.96 18.89
N GLY A 140 -42.09 -56.86 18.25
CA GLY A 140 -41.72 -55.49 18.66
C GLY A 140 -40.26 -55.13 18.37
N THR A 141 -39.46 -56.03 17.78
CA THR A 141 -38.00 -55.87 17.60
C THR A 141 -37.59 -55.72 16.17
N SER A 142 -38.30 -56.35 15.21
CA SER A 142 -37.94 -56.38 13.80
C SER A 142 -38.90 -55.56 12.94
N SER A 143 -38.36 -54.84 11.96
CA SER A 143 -39.18 -54.18 10.92
C SER A 143 -39.30 -55.10 9.71
N VAL A 144 -40.52 -55.23 9.25
CA VAL A 144 -40.86 -56.10 8.11
C VAL A 144 -41.57 -55.28 7.02
N ALA A 145 -41.37 -55.72 5.77
CA ALA A 145 -42.07 -55.17 4.62
C ALA A 145 -43.06 -56.22 4.10
N ASP A 146 -44.30 -55.88 4.04
CA ASP A 146 -45.37 -56.73 3.52
C ASP A 146 -45.79 -56.27 2.14
N TYR A 147 -45.83 -57.22 1.19
CA TYR A 147 -46.39 -57.09 -0.14
C TYR A 147 -47.58 -58.09 -0.25
N VAL A 148 -48.74 -57.58 -0.66
CA VAL A 148 -49.96 -58.42 -0.82
C VAL A 148 -50.52 -58.21 -2.22
N THR A 149 -50.88 -59.29 -2.88
CA THR A 149 -51.58 -59.28 -4.15
C THR A 149 -52.69 -60.32 -4.20
N MET A 150 -53.80 -60.00 -4.88
CA MET A 150 -54.87 -60.96 -5.16
C MET A 150 -54.64 -61.68 -6.46
N PHE A 151 -55.04 -62.90 -6.52
CA PHE A 151 -55.03 -63.69 -7.75
C PHE A 151 -56.22 -64.66 -7.77
N SER A 152 -56.63 -65.05 -8.96
CA SER A 152 -57.66 -66.03 -9.18
C SER A 152 -57.10 -67.19 -10.00
N LEU A 153 -57.52 -68.44 -9.66
CA LEU A 153 -57.10 -69.62 -10.42
C LEU A 153 -58.21 -70.03 -11.39
N PRO A 154 -57.90 -70.54 -12.57
CA PRO A 154 -58.87 -71.01 -13.55
C PRO A 154 -59.71 -72.14 -12.97
N GLY A 155 -61.05 -72.01 -13.00
CA GLY A 155 -61.95 -73.04 -12.48
C GLY A 155 -62.30 -72.96 -11.00
N ILE A 156 -61.85 -71.91 -10.29
CA ILE A 156 -62.14 -71.68 -8.90
C ILE A 156 -62.84 -70.33 -8.74
N ASP A 157 -64.01 -70.29 -8.07
CA ASP A 157 -64.86 -69.12 -7.98
C ASP A 157 -64.35 -68.06 -7.00
N HIS A 158 -63.44 -68.39 -6.11
CA HIS A 158 -62.98 -67.51 -5.06
C HIS A 158 -61.50 -67.06 -5.30
N PRO A 159 -61.22 -65.75 -5.17
CA PRO A 159 -59.85 -65.22 -5.26
C PRO A 159 -59.08 -65.54 -3.97
N TYR A 160 -57.76 -65.69 -4.12
CA TYR A 160 -56.80 -65.86 -3.04
C TYR A 160 -55.87 -64.68 -2.96
N MET A 161 -55.18 -64.51 -1.80
CA MET A 161 -54.17 -63.50 -1.61
C MET A 161 -52.82 -64.15 -1.30
N ILE A 162 -51.75 -63.66 -1.93
CA ILE A 162 -50.36 -63.95 -1.61
C ILE A 162 -49.84 -62.79 -0.76
N LEU A 163 -49.36 -63.12 0.41
CA LEU A 163 -48.60 -62.18 1.25
C LEU A 163 -47.12 -62.61 1.23
N ILE A 164 -46.23 -61.71 0.82
CA ILE A 164 -44.78 -61.86 0.90
C ILE A 164 -44.28 -60.91 1.97
N ARG A 165 -43.65 -61.45 2.98
CA ARG A 165 -43.04 -60.70 4.07
C ARG A 165 -41.54 -60.81 3.98
N GLN A 166 -40.87 -59.64 3.96
CA GLN A 166 -39.43 -59.54 3.94
C GLN A 166 -38.92 -58.77 5.15
N PRO A 167 -37.98 -59.31 5.93
CA PRO A 167 -37.31 -58.58 6.99
C PRO A 167 -36.52 -57.43 6.49
N MET A 168 -36.65 -56.26 7.15
CA MET A 168 -35.98 -55.01 6.74
C MET A 168 -34.70 -54.73 7.53
N GLU A 169 -34.25 -55.70 8.36
CA GLU A 169 -33.11 -55.50 9.25
C GLU A 169 -31.81 -55.21 8.52
N THR A 170 -31.52 -55.90 7.43
CA THR A 170 -30.34 -55.69 6.58
C THR A 170 -30.36 -54.32 5.97
N ILE A 171 -31.52 -53.86 5.47
CA ILE A 171 -31.70 -52.53 4.86
C ILE A 171 -31.53 -51.43 5.92
N GLN A 172 -32.05 -51.66 7.13
CA GLN A 172 -31.86 -50.71 8.23
C GLN A 172 -30.39 -50.62 8.65
N LYS A 173 -29.67 -51.72 8.76
CA LYS A 173 -28.22 -51.74 9.04
C LYS A 173 -27.42 -50.98 7.96
N ASN A 174 -27.76 -51.23 6.70
CA ASN A 174 -27.14 -50.49 5.59
C ASN A 174 -27.44 -49.00 5.64
N LEU A 175 -28.69 -48.64 5.96
CA LEU A 175 -29.09 -47.21 6.13
C LEU A 175 -28.33 -46.54 7.29
N GLN A 176 -28.17 -47.26 8.44
CA GLN A 176 -27.36 -46.75 9.53
C GLN A 176 -25.91 -46.52 9.12
N SER A 177 -25.31 -47.44 8.36
CA SER A 177 -23.94 -47.32 7.85
C SER A 177 -23.80 -46.10 6.95
N VAL A 178 -24.78 -45.86 6.06
CA VAL A 178 -24.80 -44.63 5.20
C VAL A 178 -24.89 -43.37 6.06
N ILE A 179 -25.73 -43.36 7.13
CA ILE A 179 -25.82 -42.22 8.04
C ILE A 179 -24.48 -41.95 8.72
N TYR A 180 -23.80 -43.01 9.24
CA TYR A 180 -22.49 -42.86 9.88
C TYR A 180 -21.42 -42.30 8.90
N ILE A 181 -21.41 -42.76 7.67
CA ILE A 181 -20.50 -42.25 6.61
C ILE A 181 -20.77 -40.76 6.36
N ILE A 182 -22.05 -40.37 6.23
CA ILE A 182 -22.43 -38.97 6.03
C ILE A 182 -22.00 -38.10 7.21
N LEU A 183 -22.20 -38.56 8.43
CA LEU A 183 -21.77 -37.85 9.64
C LEU A 183 -20.26 -37.68 9.71
N LEU A 184 -19.49 -38.74 9.35
CA LEU A 184 -18.03 -38.68 9.31
C LEU A 184 -17.53 -37.68 8.27
N ILE A 185 -18.09 -37.74 7.04
CA ILE A 185 -17.74 -36.81 5.95
C ILE A 185 -18.08 -35.36 6.35
N THR A 186 -19.24 -35.16 7.00
CA THR A 186 -19.64 -33.83 7.50
C THR A 186 -18.67 -33.30 8.54
N LEU A 187 -18.21 -34.14 9.48
CA LEU A 187 -17.25 -33.77 10.50
C LEU A 187 -15.90 -33.36 9.87
N ILE A 188 -15.41 -34.14 8.92
CA ILE A 188 -14.17 -33.82 8.17
C ILE A 188 -14.36 -32.52 7.39
N GLY A 189 -15.49 -32.32 6.73
CA GLY A 189 -15.81 -31.10 5.99
C GLY A 189 -15.78 -29.85 6.86
N ILE A 190 -16.33 -29.92 8.09
CA ILE A 190 -16.29 -28.82 9.08
C ILE A 190 -14.84 -28.51 9.46
N LEU A 191 -14.03 -29.52 9.73
CA LEU A 191 -12.64 -29.33 10.11
C LEU A 191 -11.82 -28.66 8.99
N VAL A 192 -11.96 -29.13 7.75
CA VAL A 192 -11.30 -28.56 6.58
C VAL A 192 -11.76 -27.12 6.31
N ALA A 193 -13.08 -26.86 6.40
CA ALA A 193 -13.64 -25.51 6.21
C ALA A 193 -13.14 -24.54 7.29
N GLY A 194 -13.03 -25.00 8.55
CA GLY A 194 -12.49 -24.20 9.64
C GLY A 194 -11.02 -23.81 9.42
N ILE A 195 -10.19 -24.78 9.00
CA ILE A 195 -8.78 -24.54 8.69
C ILE A 195 -8.63 -23.57 7.49
N MET A 196 -9.29 -23.85 6.39
CA MET A 196 -9.25 -22.97 5.21
C MET A 196 -9.77 -21.57 5.50
N GLY A 197 -10.90 -21.48 6.22
CA GLY A 197 -11.46 -20.19 6.64
C GLY A 197 -10.52 -19.39 7.52
N TYR A 198 -9.77 -20.04 8.41
CA TYR A 198 -8.74 -19.40 9.21
C TYR A 198 -7.57 -18.88 8.36
N PHE A 199 -7.08 -19.66 7.38
CA PHE A 199 -6.01 -19.24 6.49
C PHE A 199 -6.43 -18.05 5.61
N VAL A 200 -7.57 -18.12 4.94
CA VAL A 200 -8.09 -17.03 4.10
C VAL A 200 -8.33 -15.76 4.91
N ALA A 201 -8.96 -15.88 6.09
CA ALA A 201 -9.18 -14.73 6.97
C ALA A 201 -7.86 -14.14 7.50
N SER A 202 -6.82 -14.97 7.65
CA SER A 202 -5.50 -14.53 8.10
C SER A 202 -4.74 -13.80 6.99
N SER A 203 -4.77 -14.28 5.75
CA SER A 203 -4.11 -13.64 4.60
C SER A 203 -4.68 -12.27 4.26
N ILE A 204 -5.99 -12.07 4.44
CA ILE A 204 -6.63 -10.78 4.17
C ILE A 204 -6.53 -9.82 5.36
N SER A 205 -6.77 -10.32 6.58
CA SER A 205 -6.88 -9.41 7.75
C SER A 205 -5.55 -8.88 8.25
N ARG A 206 -4.44 -9.60 8.06
CA ARG A 206 -3.13 -9.14 8.54
C ARG A 206 -2.63 -7.91 7.77
N PRO A 207 -2.59 -7.90 6.42
CA PRO A 207 -2.19 -6.72 5.66
C PRO A 207 -3.08 -5.51 5.94
N ILE A 208 -4.41 -5.69 5.99
CA ILE A 208 -5.34 -4.59 6.28
C ILE A 208 -5.09 -3.98 7.67
N LEU A 209 -4.83 -4.79 8.69
CA LEU A 209 -4.52 -4.27 10.03
C LEU A 209 -3.17 -3.54 10.05
N LYS A 210 -2.16 -4.02 9.31
CA LYS A 210 -0.85 -3.37 9.14
C LYS A 210 -1.03 -1.99 8.49
N LEU A 211 -1.77 -1.92 7.38
CA LEU A 211 -2.10 -0.65 6.70
C LEU A 211 -2.89 0.31 7.60
N THR A 212 -3.85 -0.21 8.37
CA THR A 212 -4.63 0.62 9.31
C THR A 212 -3.72 1.22 10.39
N LYS A 213 -2.77 0.44 10.92
CA LYS A 213 -1.81 0.91 11.92
C LYS A 213 -0.87 1.97 11.33
N LYS A 214 -0.27 1.70 10.16
CA LYS A 214 0.58 2.67 9.43
C LYS A 214 -0.19 3.98 9.15
N SER A 215 -1.45 3.88 8.72
CA SER A 215 -2.31 5.07 8.51
C SER A 215 -2.56 5.87 9.79
N GLN A 216 -2.75 5.21 10.93
CA GLN A 216 -2.91 5.90 12.22
C GLN A 216 -1.61 6.57 12.69
N GLU A 217 -0.46 5.93 12.49
CA GLU A 217 0.86 6.48 12.79
C GLU A 217 1.14 7.71 11.94
N LEU A 218 0.85 7.66 10.64
CA LEU A 218 0.94 8.80 9.72
C LEU A 218 0.03 9.97 10.18
N ALA A 219 -1.22 9.68 10.51
CA ALA A 219 -2.18 10.69 10.99
C ALA A 219 -1.80 11.29 12.34
N SER A 220 -1.06 10.57 13.19
CA SER A 220 -0.56 11.05 14.48
C SER A 220 0.74 11.85 14.38
N GLY A 221 1.30 12.01 13.19
CA GLY A 221 2.55 12.74 12.94
C GLY A 221 3.84 11.97 13.23
N LYS A 222 3.75 10.64 13.42
CA LYS A 222 4.88 9.73 13.56
C LYS A 222 5.34 9.26 12.18
N LEU A 223 5.92 10.17 11.43
CA LEU A 223 6.21 10.00 10.01
C LEU A 223 7.29 8.94 9.75
N GLU A 224 8.33 8.90 10.57
CA GLU A 224 9.43 7.92 10.43
C GLU A 224 8.98 6.49 10.77
N GLU A 225 8.09 6.31 11.78
CA GLU A 225 7.53 5.01 12.14
C GLU A 225 6.53 4.50 11.08
N ALA A 226 5.83 5.41 10.37
CA ALA A 226 4.84 5.07 9.35
C ALA A 226 5.48 4.73 7.99
N ALA A 227 6.62 5.34 7.67
CA ALA A 227 7.34 5.12 6.41
C ALA A 227 8.10 3.78 6.36
N GLY A 228 8.39 3.15 7.53
CA GLY A 228 9.13 1.89 7.59
C GLY A 228 10.58 1.99 7.09
N ASP A 229 11.33 0.89 7.22
CA ASP A 229 12.67 0.80 6.64
C ASP A 229 12.55 0.18 5.23
N PRO A 230 12.94 0.87 4.15
CA PRO A 230 12.75 0.39 2.76
C PRO A 230 13.51 -0.92 2.46
N GLU A 231 14.53 -1.27 3.24
CA GLU A 231 15.33 -2.48 3.02
C GLU A 231 14.77 -3.73 3.73
N GLU A 232 14.06 -3.58 4.86
CA GLU A 232 13.48 -4.72 5.59
C GLU A 232 12.17 -5.22 4.94
N GLU A 233 11.39 -4.37 4.29
CA GLU A 233 10.06 -4.71 3.77
C GLU A 233 10.05 -5.40 2.39
N LYS A 234 11.09 -5.24 1.57
CA LYS A 234 11.17 -5.87 0.24
C LYS A 234 11.16 -7.41 0.25
N ASN A 235 11.41 -8.04 1.39
CA ASN A 235 11.52 -9.50 1.51
C ASN A 235 10.23 -10.21 1.98
N GLU A 236 9.17 -9.52 2.39
CA GLU A 236 8.01 -10.14 3.04
C GLU A 236 6.72 -10.19 2.21
N VAL A 237 6.61 -9.45 1.10
CA VAL A 237 5.34 -9.37 0.35
C VAL A 237 5.52 -9.99 -1.04
N PRO A 238 4.74 -11.04 -1.40
CA PRO A 238 4.68 -11.50 -2.79
C PRO A 238 4.05 -10.39 -3.65
N GLU A 239 4.78 -9.89 -4.63
CA GLU A 239 4.33 -8.85 -5.61
C GLU A 239 3.06 -9.24 -6.41
N SER A 240 2.52 -10.42 -6.21
CA SER A 240 1.48 -11.01 -7.06
C SER A 240 0.04 -10.85 -6.55
N ASP A 241 -0.17 -10.20 -5.40
CA ASP A 241 -1.51 -10.01 -4.81
C ASP A 241 -1.88 -8.51 -4.81
N GLU A 242 -3.14 -8.20 -5.12
CA GLU A 242 -3.67 -6.82 -5.13
C GLU A 242 -3.48 -6.11 -3.78
N LEU A 243 -3.50 -6.87 -2.68
CA LEU A 243 -3.23 -6.33 -1.34
C LEU A 243 -1.76 -5.99 -1.13
N GLY A 244 -0.84 -6.76 -1.72
CA GLY A 244 0.58 -6.45 -1.71
C GLY A 244 0.90 -5.19 -2.50
N GLN A 245 0.30 -5.03 -3.68
CA GLN A 245 0.41 -3.81 -4.48
C GLN A 245 -0.13 -2.58 -3.73
N LEU A 246 -1.25 -2.74 -3.03
CA LEU A 246 -1.82 -1.66 -2.20
C LEU A 246 -0.87 -1.27 -1.06
N GLU A 247 -0.20 -2.23 -0.43
CA GLU A 247 0.80 -1.97 0.61
C GLU A 247 1.99 -1.18 0.05
N ILE A 248 2.53 -1.59 -1.10
CA ILE A 248 3.65 -0.88 -1.77
C ILE A 248 3.27 0.56 -2.11
N HIS A 249 2.14 0.78 -2.79
CA HIS A 249 1.71 2.14 -3.15
C HIS A 249 1.39 3.01 -1.92
N PHE A 250 0.89 2.40 -0.83
CA PHE A 250 0.68 3.13 0.43
C PHE A 250 2.01 3.58 1.04
N ASP A 251 3.03 2.72 1.02
CA ASP A 251 4.36 3.02 1.57
C ASP A 251 5.07 4.09 0.72
N GLU A 252 4.99 4.03 -0.60
CA GLU A 252 5.47 5.09 -1.51
C GLU A 252 4.80 6.45 -1.19
N MET A 253 3.48 6.47 -1.08
CA MET A 253 2.74 7.68 -0.74
C MET A 253 3.10 8.21 0.67
N ALA A 254 3.27 7.32 1.64
CA ALA A 254 3.65 7.71 3.00
C ALA A 254 5.07 8.30 3.03
N HIS A 255 5.99 7.76 2.25
CA HIS A 255 7.36 8.27 2.12
C HIS A 255 7.38 9.65 1.44
N GLU A 256 6.66 9.82 0.33
CA GLU A 256 6.55 11.11 -0.38
C GLU A 256 5.90 12.18 0.50
N LEU A 257 4.85 11.83 1.23
CA LEU A 257 4.20 12.74 2.17
C LEU A 257 5.13 13.12 3.33
N SER A 258 5.89 12.14 3.86
CA SER A 258 6.87 12.37 4.94
C SER A 258 7.95 13.35 4.49
N SER A 259 8.56 13.14 3.31
CA SER A 259 9.58 14.02 2.76
C SER A 259 9.04 15.43 2.53
N SER A 260 7.84 15.56 1.97
CA SER A 260 7.18 16.86 1.76
C SER A 260 6.91 17.63 3.07
N ILE A 261 6.49 16.92 4.13
CA ILE A 261 6.26 17.54 5.44
C ILE A 261 7.58 18.00 6.08
N ILE A 262 8.66 17.22 5.95
CA ILE A 262 9.99 17.61 6.44
C ILE A 262 10.46 18.87 5.72
N GLU A 263 10.32 18.92 4.40
CA GLU A 263 10.69 20.06 3.58
C GLU A 263 9.87 21.32 3.96
N LEU A 264 8.54 21.18 4.10
CA LEU A 264 7.66 22.26 4.55
C LEU A 264 8.05 22.81 5.92
N LYS A 265 8.40 21.93 6.88
CA LYS A 265 8.86 22.35 8.21
C LYS A 265 10.20 23.08 8.15
N ALA A 266 11.12 22.63 7.29
CA ALA A 266 12.39 23.31 7.08
C ALA A 266 12.17 24.71 6.47
N MET A 267 11.29 24.83 5.46
CA MET A 267 10.90 26.12 4.87
C MET A 267 10.24 27.06 5.91
N GLU A 268 9.30 26.54 6.72
CA GLU A 268 8.66 27.31 7.77
C GLU A 268 9.65 27.84 8.80
N LYS A 269 10.63 27.00 9.19
CA LYS A 269 11.71 27.40 10.09
C LYS A 269 12.56 28.50 9.48
N MET A 270 13.02 28.33 8.23
CA MET A 270 13.79 29.36 7.52
C MET A 270 13.03 30.67 7.40
N GLN A 271 11.73 30.62 7.10
CA GLN A 271 10.90 31.82 7.02
C GLN A 271 10.79 32.56 8.37
N LYS A 272 10.61 31.83 9.48
CA LYS A 272 10.57 32.42 10.83
C LYS A 272 11.90 33.07 11.20
N GLU A 273 13.02 32.42 10.92
CA GLU A 273 14.35 32.94 11.14
C GLU A 273 14.62 34.19 10.29
N PHE A 274 14.20 34.18 9.02
CA PHE A 274 14.28 35.34 8.14
C PHE A 274 13.55 36.55 8.71
N VAL A 275 12.26 36.40 9.07
CA VAL A 275 11.46 37.51 9.67
C VAL A 275 12.09 38.03 10.97
N ALA A 276 12.59 37.13 11.81
CA ALA A 276 13.25 37.54 13.06
C ALA A 276 14.54 38.31 12.77
N ASN A 277 15.38 37.89 11.84
CA ASN A 277 16.62 38.54 11.45
C ASN A 277 16.36 39.92 10.80
N VAL A 278 15.40 40.03 9.88
CA VAL A 278 14.97 41.32 9.29
C VAL A 278 14.55 42.30 10.39
N SER A 279 13.71 41.86 11.31
CA SER A 279 13.21 42.69 12.40
C SER A 279 14.35 43.21 13.30
N HIS A 280 15.35 42.34 13.54
CA HIS A 280 16.50 42.71 14.36
C HIS A 280 17.45 43.67 13.64
N GLU A 281 17.75 43.45 12.36
CA GLU A 281 18.64 44.29 11.56
C GLU A 281 18.03 45.65 11.21
N LEU A 282 16.70 45.77 11.17
CA LEU A 282 16.01 47.07 11.05
C LEU A 282 15.91 47.82 12.39
N ARG A 283 15.73 47.12 13.52
CA ARG A 283 15.56 47.78 14.83
C ARG A 283 16.82 48.53 15.28
N THR A 284 17.99 47.98 15.02
CA THR A 284 19.26 48.57 15.44
C THR A 284 19.51 49.96 14.85
N PRO A 285 19.49 50.17 13.52
CA PRO A 285 19.69 51.49 12.93
C PRO A 285 18.59 52.48 13.33
N ILE A 286 17.32 52.03 13.42
CA ILE A 286 16.23 52.88 13.87
C ILE A 286 16.49 53.42 15.29
N THR A 287 16.94 52.55 16.21
CA THR A 287 17.26 52.94 17.58
C THR A 287 18.44 53.90 17.62
N THR A 288 19.47 53.69 16.82
CA THR A 288 20.64 54.57 16.70
C THR A 288 20.22 55.93 16.19
N ILE A 289 19.50 55.98 15.06
CA ILE A 289 18.98 57.24 14.49
C ILE A 289 18.14 57.99 15.55
N LYS A 290 17.20 57.29 16.18
CA LYS A 290 16.33 57.88 17.20
C LYS A 290 17.12 58.48 18.36
N SER A 291 18.12 57.76 18.88
CA SER A 291 18.95 58.21 20.01
C SER A 291 19.74 59.49 19.67
N TYR A 292 20.37 59.53 18.48
CA TYR A 292 21.12 60.73 18.06
C TYR A 292 20.21 61.93 17.79
N VAL A 293 19.04 61.69 17.18
CA VAL A 293 18.04 62.77 16.95
C VAL A 293 17.48 63.28 18.27
N GLU A 294 17.14 62.42 19.24
CA GLU A 294 16.68 62.83 20.57
C GLU A 294 17.76 63.69 21.31
N THR A 295 19.03 63.22 21.22
CA THR A 295 20.16 64.01 21.83
C THR A 295 20.31 65.39 21.18
N LEU A 296 20.14 65.49 19.85
CA LEU A 296 20.16 66.80 19.17
C LEU A 296 18.98 67.67 19.52
N LEU A 297 17.79 67.11 19.68
CA LEU A 297 16.57 67.84 20.05
C LEU A 297 16.59 68.35 21.50
N ASP A 298 17.16 67.60 22.42
CA ASP A 298 17.30 67.94 23.84
C ASP A 298 18.40 69.00 24.09
N GLY A 299 19.03 69.52 23.04
CA GLY A 299 20.09 70.51 23.14
C GLY A 299 21.41 69.93 23.71
N GLY A 300 21.63 68.60 23.47
CA GLY A 300 22.75 67.83 24.06
C GLY A 300 24.14 68.23 23.58
N THR A 301 24.25 69.24 22.66
CA THR A 301 25.56 69.74 22.24
C THR A 301 25.43 71.14 21.58
N ASP A 302 26.18 72.09 22.08
CA ASP A 302 26.40 73.39 21.46
C ASP A 302 27.62 73.36 20.48
N ASP A 303 28.27 72.21 20.36
CA ASP A 303 29.44 72.04 19.52
C ASP A 303 29.02 71.73 18.08
N PRO A 304 29.38 72.54 17.09
CA PRO A 304 29.07 72.31 15.67
C PRO A 304 29.71 71.08 15.11
N GLU A 305 30.89 70.70 15.61
CA GLU A 305 31.57 69.44 15.12
C GLU A 305 30.85 68.21 15.63
N MET A 306 30.42 68.21 16.88
CA MET A 306 29.62 67.10 17.45
C MET A 306 28.27 67.01 16.77
N THR A 307 27.59 68.10 16.49
CA THR A 307 26.33 68.17 15.73
C THR A 307 26.52 67.55 14.34
N ARG A 308 27.59 67.94 13.64
CA ARG A 308 27.90 67.38 12.33
C ARG A 308 28.19 65.86 12.40
N HIS A 309 28.90 65.44 13.42
CA HIS A 309 29.16 64.02 13.63
C HIS A 309 27.85 63.21 13.82
N PHE A 310 26.92 63.69 14.69
CA PHE A 310 25.63 63.05 14.91
C PHE A 310 24.80 62.97 13.63
N LEU A 311 24.73 64.05 12.86
CA LEU A 311 24.04 64.08 11.57
C LEU A 311 24.68 63.13 10.55
N THR A 312 26.00 63.01 10.57
CA THR A 312 26.73 62.07 9.72
C THR A 312 26.36 60.62 10.05
N VAL A 313 26.29 60.26 11.32
CA VAL A 313 25.87 58.92 11.78
C VAL A 313 24.42 58.64 11.40
N VAL A 314 23.52 59.61 11.58
CA VAL A 314 22.10 59.49 11.18
C VAL A 314 21.99 59.22 9.67
N ASN A 315 22.76 59.98 8.86
CA ASN A 315 22.76 59.78 7.42
C ASN A 315 23.31 58.42 7.03
N GLN A 316 24.42 57.96 7.62
CA GLN A 316 25.01 56.64 7.37
C GLN A 316 24.05 55.51 7.72
N GLU A 317 23.34 55.59 8.84
CA GLU A 317 22.36 54.57 9.23
C GLU A 317 21.12 54.60 8.33
N SER A 318 20.71 55.75 7.80
CA SER A 318 19.63 55.88 6.82
C SER A 318 20.01 55.25 5.47
N ASP A 319 21.26 55.49 4.99
CA ASP A 319 21.79 54.89 3.76
C ASP A 319 21.87 53.34 3.91
N ARG A 320 22.31 52.87 5.07
CA ARG A 320 22.35 51.46 5.41
C ARG A 320 20.97 50.80 5.41
N MET A 321 19.96 51.48 5.97
CA MET A 321 18.57 51.00 5.95
C MET A 321 18.05 50.91 4.53
N THR A 322 18.35 51.87 3.69
CA THR A 322 17.95 51.90 2.28
C THR A 322 18.55 50.72 1.54
N ALA A 323 19.85 50.44 1.72
CA ALA A 323 20.52 49.29 1.13
C ALA A 323 19.89 47.98 1.62
N LEU A 324 19.64 47.84 2.95
CA LEU A 324 19.02 46.63 3.50
C LEU A 324 17.62 46.37 2.92
N VAL A 325 16.78 47.41 2.79
CA VAL A 325 15.43 47.26 2.21
C VAL A 325 15.52 46.88 0.73
N THR A 326 16.47 47.48 -0.02
CA THR A 326 16.69 47.13 -1.43
C THR A 326 17.11 45.66 -1.58
N ASP A 327 18.09 45.22 -0.79
CA ASP A 327 18.55 43.82 -0.75
C ASP A 327 17.40 42.85 -0.45
N LEU A 328 16.54 43.18 0.53
CA LEU A 328 15.38 42.37 0.92
C LEU A 328 14.33 42.28 -0.18
N LEU A 329 14.01 43.40 -0.84
CA LEU A 329 13.07 43.41 -1.95
C LEU A 329 13.58 42.59 -3.14
N GLU A 330 14.89 42.61 -3.34
CA GLU A 330 15.53 41.84 -4.38
C GLU A 330 15.47 40.34 -4.12
N LEU A 331 15.86 39.90 -2.94
CA LEU A 331 15.72 38.49 -2.52
C LEU A 331 14.27 38.02 -2.59
N SER A 332 13.32 38.83 -2.15
CA SER A 332 11.89 38.51 -2.23
C SER A 332 11.40 38.29 -3.66
N LYS A 333 11.92 39.06 -4.64
CA LYS A 333 11.61 38.86 -6.06
C LYS A 333 12.22 37.58 -6.60
N MET A 334 13.43 37.20 -6.15
CA MET A 334 14.09 35.96 -6.54
C MET A 334 13.35 34.73 -5.99
N ASP A 335 12.97 34.74 -4.71
CA ASP A 335 12.21 33.65 -4.05
C ASP A 335 10.85 33.39 -4.72
N SER A 336 10.19 34.41 -5.24
CA SER A 336 8.88 34.28 -5.86
C SER A 336 8.90 33.74 -7.29
N HIS A 337 10.05 33.30 -7.82
CA HIS A 337 10.27 32.93 -9.23
C HIS A 337 9.80 34.03 -10.23
N GLN A 338 9.61 35.25 -9.76
CA GLN A 338 9.22 36.39 -10.58
C GLN A 338 10.44 37.13 -11.16
N ALA A 339 11.65 36.79 -10.73
CA ALA A 339 12.88 37.31 -11.30
C ALA A 339 13.12 36.62 -12.66
N THR A 340 12.58 37.20 -13.70
CA THR A 340 12.97 36.84 -15.08
C THR A 340 14.34 37.40 -15.35
N VAL A 341 15.34 36.53 -15.47
CA VAL A 341 16.68 36.89 -15.91
C VAL A 341 16.66 37.01 -17.43
N SER A 342 17.03 38.18 -17.95
CA SER A 342 17.16 38.38 -19.39
C SER A 342 18.50 37.82 -19.87
N LYS A 343 18.54 36.49 -20.08
CA LYS A 343 19.77 35.82 -20.57
C LYS A 343 20.09 36.27 -22.00
N LYS A 344 21.18 37.02 -22.15
CA LYS A 344 21.72 37.48 -23.42
C LYS A 344 23.20 37.16 -23.45
N PRO A 345 23.79 36.99 -24.65
CA PRO A 345 25.24 36.89 -24.75
C PRO A 345 25.93 38.07 -24.04
N THR A 346 26.67 37.75 -23.01
CA THR A 346 27.31 38.74 -22.11
C THR A 346 28.77 38.36 -21.92
N ASP A 347 29.67 39.29 -22.23
CA ASP A 347 31.10 39.14 -22.00
C ASP A 347 31.42 39.45 -20.52
N LEU A 348 31.75 38.42 -19.75
CA LEU A 348 32.07 38.53 -18.34
C LEU A 348 33.32 39.34 -18.05
N ALA A 349 34.31 39.33 -18.96
CA ALA A 349 35.52 40.11 -18.79
C ALA A 349 35.20 41.62 -18.83
N MET A 350 34.28 42.05 -19.70
CA MET A 350 33.79 43.41 -19.74
C MET A 350 33.05 43.83 -18.47
N VAL A 351 32.20 42.96 -17.96
CA VAL A 351 31.44 43.24 -16.69
C VAL A 351 32.43 43.39 -15.54
N LEU A 352 33.33 42.44 -15.37
CA LEU A 352 34.32 42.47 -14.29
C LEU A 352 35.28 43.65 -14.38
N TYR A 353 35.73 43.98 -15.58
CA TYR A 353 36.60 45.14 -15.81
C TYR A 353 35.93 46.45 -15.46
N ARG A 354 34.66 46.64 -15.81
CA ARG A 354 33.87 47.82 -15.45
C ARG A 354 33.81 48.00 -13.93
N ASP A 355 33.49 46.94 -13.20
CA ASP A 355 33.42 46.97 -11.72
C ASP A 355 34.78 47.26 -11.08
N LEU A 356 35.86 46.64 -11.58
CA LEU A 356 37.20 46.93 -11.10
C LEU A 356 37.56 48.41 -11.35
N SER A 357 37.22 48.96 -12.51
CA SER A 357 37.53 50.36 -12.86
C SER A 357 36.75 51.36 -12.00
N GLU A 358 35.47 51.08 -11.73
CA GLU A 358 34.64 51.92 -10.86
C GLU A 358 35.11 51.89 -9.42
N LEU A 359 35.50 50.72 -8.88
CA LEU A 359 35.92 50.57 -7.49
C LEU A 359 37.38 50.99 -7.25
N MET A 360 38.20 51.17 -8.28
CA MET A 360 39.60 51.54 -8.17
C MET A 360 39.81 52.83 -7.34
N PHE A 361 38.97 53.85 -7.52
CA PHE A 361 39.07 55.09 -6.78
C PHE A 361 38.81 54.93 -5.27
N GLU A 362 37.86 54.08 -4.94
CA GLU A 362 37.54 53.75 -3.52
C GLU A 362 38.65 52.92 -2.90
N ALA A 363 39.17 51.95 -3.61
CA ALA A 363 40.30 51.13 -3.16
C ALA A 363 41.53 51.98 -2.86
N ARG A 364 41.88 52.90 -3.78
CA ARG A 364 43.04 53.85 -3.59
C ARG A 364 42.87 54.76 -2.38
N LYS A 365 41.64 55.18 -2.04
CA LYS A 365 41.42 55.95 -0.78
C LYS A 365 41.76 55.17 0.49
N LYS A 366 41.69 53.83 0.42
CA LYS A 366 42.07 52.89 1.51
C LYS A 366 43.54 52.41 1.41
N GLY A 367 44.29 52.93 0.41
CA GLY A 367 45.64 52.40 0.11
C GLY A 367 45.67 51.03 -0.53
N GLN A 368 44.49 50.50 -0.89
CA GLN A 368 44.37 49.16 -1.51
C GLN A 368 44.60 49.25 -3.03
N THR A 369 45.11 48.15 -3.62
CA THR A 369 45.29 48.01 -5.05
C THR A 369 44.35 46.95 -5.60
N LEU A 370 43.65 47.27 -6.69
CA LEU A 370 42.90 46.27 -7.47
C LEU A 370 43.75 45.89 -8.67
N GLN A 371 44.05 44.61 -8.79
CA GLN A 371 44.95 44.10 -9.83
C GLN A 371 44.26 42.97 -10.58
N TRP A 372 44.64 42.87 -11.87
CA TRP A 372 44.16 41.79 -12.72
C TRP A 372 45.16 40.63 -12.68
N ALA A 373 44.70 39.41 -12.44
CA ALA A 373 45.50 38.20 -12.42
C ALA A 373 45.29 37.41 -13.72
N PRO A 374 46.27 37.44 -14.65
CA PRO A 374 46.09 36.86 -15.96
C PRO A 374 46.06 35.33 -16.01
N ASP A 375 46.71 34.68 -15.05
CA ASP A 375 46.79 33.22 -14.96
C ASP A 375 46.45 32.71 -13.53
N MET A 376 46.02 31.47 -13.44
CA MET A 376 45.70 30.85 -12.14
C MET A 376 46.90 30.73 -11.19
N GLU A 377 48.09 30.63 -11.72
CA GLU A 377 49.32 30.29 -10.99
C GLU A 377 50.37 31.40 -10.96
N THR A 378 50.24 32.47 -11.77
CA THR A 378 51.25 33.57 -11.85
C THR A 378 50.92 34.73 -10.91
N GLU A 379 51.96 35.37 -10.35
CA GLU A 379 51.81 36.61 -9.61
C GLU A 379 51.27 37.72 -10.53
N PRO A 380 50.41 38.60 -10.02
CA PRO A 380 49.74 39.61 -10.82
C PRO A 380 50.74 40.65 -11.34
N GLU A 381 50.81 40.81 -12.67
CA GLU A 381 51.77 41.69 -13.32
C GLU A 381 51.27 43.12 -13.62
N ALA A 382 49.97 43.39 -13.51
CA ALA A 382 49.46 44.69 -13.96
C ALA A 382 48.43 45.30 -13.01
N ASP A 383 48.64 46.57 -12.66
CA ASP A 383 47.59 47.46 -12.20
C ASP A 383 46.48 47.50 -13.27
N VAL A 384 45.19 47.54 -12.85
CA VAL A 384 44.08 47.67 -13.80
C VAL A 384 44.34 48.92 -14.65
N GLY A 385 44.92 48.73 -15.83
CA GLY A 385 45.35 49.79 -16.71
C GLY A 385 44.21 50.25 -17.62
N GLU A 386 44.56 51.16 -18.56
CA GLU A 386 43.59 51.71 -19.50
C GLU A 386 43.06 50.74 -20.56
N ARG A 387 43.49 49.45 -20.54
CA ARG A 387 43.05 48.43 -21.51
C ARG A 387 42.72 47.13 -20.83
N LEU A 388 41.64 46.49 -21.31
CA LEU A 388 41.34 45.08 -21.00
C LEU A 388 42.52 44.20 -21.39
N PRO A 389 42.97 43.31 -20.51
CA PRO A 389 44.08 42.38 -20.81
C PRO A 389 43.66 41.23 -21.76
N TYR A 390 42.37 41.09 -22.06
CA TYR A 390 41.82 40.05 -22.94
C TYR A 390 41.16 40.60 -24.19
N PRO A 391 41.10 39.82 -25.30
CA PRO A 391 40.25 40.13 -26.43
C PRO A 391 38.80 40.28 -26.04
N LEU A 392 38.06 41.16 -26.72
CA LEU A 392 36.61 41.28 -26.58
C LEU A 392 35.96 39.98 -27.06
N ASP A 393 34.86 39.62 -26.42
CA ASP A 393 34.04 38.45 -26.76
C ASP A 393 34.74 37.09 -26.53
N GLU A 394 35.77 37.03 -25.66
CA GLU A 394 36.47 35.78 -25.33
C GLU A 394 35.75 34.97 -24.27
N PHE A 395 35.05 35.62 -23.32
CA PHE A 395 34.41 34.99 -22.17
C PHE A 395 32.90 35.23 -22.15
N ILE A 396 32.21 34.65 -23.11
CA ILE A 396 30.76 34.84 -23.29
C ILE A 396 29.97 33.80 -22.51
N ILE A 397 28.99 34.28 -21.77
CA ILE A 397 27.94 33.45 -21.17
C ILE A 397 26.55 33.96 -21.57
N LEU A 398 25.52 33.14 -21.43
CA LEU A 398 24.13 33.58 -21.51
C LEU A 398 23.69 34.13 -20.18
N GLY A 399 23.66 35.46 -20.04
CA GLY A 399 23.37 36.07 -18.74
C GLY A 399 22.83 37.51 -18.84
N ASP A 400 22.38 38.02 -17.70
CA ASP A 400 21.97 39.40 -17.49
C ASP A 400 23.16 40.19 -16.94
N SER A 401 23.72 41.06 -17.78
CA SER A 401 24.92 41.82 -17.42
C SER A 401 24.76 42.69 -16.16
N HIS A 402 23.55 43.18 -15.89
CA HIS A 402 23.27 43.97 -14.68
C HIS A 402 23.29 43.13 -13.42
N ARG A 403 22.75 41.92 -13.50
CA ARG A 403 22.77 40.96 -12.38
C ARG A 403 24.18 40.43 -12.13
N LEU A 404 24.92 40.14 -13.17
CA LEU A 404 26.31 39.68 -13.06
C LEU A 404 27.24 40.79 -12.50
N ASP A 405 27.03 42.05 -12.88
CA ASP A 405 27.66 43.24 -12.26
C ASP A 405 27.45 43.21 -10.72
N GLN A 406 26.25 42.96 -10.27
CA GLN A 406 25.93 42.89 -8.86
C GLN A 406 26.68 41.75 -8.12
N VAL A 407 26.84 40.58 -8.77
CA VAL A 407 27.65 39.49 -8.22
C VAL A 407 29.08 39.93 -7.96
N PHE A 408 29.74 40.48 -9.02
CA PHE A 408 31.14 40.87 -8.92
C PHE A 408 31.33 42.06 -7.97
N ARG A 409 30.43 43.04 -8.00
CA ARG A 409 30.43 44.15 -7.06
C ARG A 409 30.31 43.73 -5.60
N ASN A 410 29.44 42.77 -5.29
CA ASN A 410 29.30 42.19 -3.95
C ASN A 410 30.60 41.50 -3.51
N LEU A 411 31.22 40.73 -4.36
CA LEU A 411 32.48 40.05 -4.04
C LEU A 411 33.65 41.02 -3.87
N LEU A 412 33.80 41.96 -4.80
CA LEU A 412 34.89 42.97 -4.77
C LEU A 412 34.75 43.91 -3.57
N THR A 413 33.55 44.37 -3.27
CA THR A 413 33.31 45.23 -2.08
C THR A 413 33.56 44.46 -0.77
N ASN A 414 33.24 43.19 -0.71
CA ASN A 414 33.60 42.34 0.41
C ASN A 414 35.12 42.16 0.55
N ALA A 415 35.85 41.90 -0.55
CA ALA A 415 37.29 41.80 -0.56
C ALA A 415 37.93 43.10 -0.04
N MET A 416 37.47 44.29 -0.51
CA MET A 416 37.94 45.61 -0.09
C MET A 416 37.61 45.90 1.41
N LYS A 417 36.54 45.34 1.91
CA LYS A 417 36.04 45.59 3.26
C LYS A 417 36.81 44.78 4.32
N TYR A 418 37.15 43.53 3.98
CA TYR A 418 37.79 42.61 4.92
C TYR A 418 39.31 42.52 4.79
N SER A 419 39.88 43.17 3.77
CA SER A 419 41.31 43.33 3.59
C SER A 419 41.85 44.52 4.38
N PRO A 420 43.10 44.43 4.90
CA PRO A 420 43.74 45.54 5.54
C PRO A 420 44.08 46.69 4.55
N GLU A 421 44.40 47.86 5.10
CA GLU A 421 44.94 48.98 4.32
C GLU A 421 46.29 48.54 3.68
N ASN A 422 46.54 49.02 2.50
CA ASN A 422 47.74 48.75 1.68
C ASN A 422 47.88 47.27 1.24
N SER A 423 46.79 46.56 1.09
CA SER A 423 46.75 45.17 0.53
C SER A 423 46.34 45.15 -0.92
N GLY A 424 46.71 44.08 -1.64
CA GLY A 424 46.27 43.77 -2.98
C GLY A 424 44.99 42.94 -3.01
N ILE A 425 44.11 43.22 -3.95
CA ILE A 425 42.94 42.42 -4.30
C ILE A 425 43.07 42.04 -5.74
N TYR A 426 42.92 40.77 -6.07
CA TYR A 426 43.19 40.20 -7.38
C TYR A 426 41.92 39.64 -7.96
N ALA A 427 41.65 39.98 -9.24
CA ALA A 427 40.55 39.42 -9.99
C ALA A 427 41.05 38.81 -11.29
N GLY A 428 40.54 37.65 -11.65
CA GLY A 428 40.89 36.93 -12.89
C GLY A 428 39.71 36.19 -13.49
N ILE A 429 39.80 35.89 -14.75
CA ILE A 429 38.82 35.12 -15.50
C ILE A 429 39.50 34.05 -16.34
N TYR A 430 38.95 32.86 -16.35
CA TYR A 430 39.59 31.66 -16.93
C TYR A 430 38.56 30.77 -17.59
N ARG A 431 38.93 30.13 -18.70
CA ARG A 431 38.18 29.05 -19.31
C ARG A 431 38.72 27.71 -18.76
N VAL A 432 37.81 26.88 -18.24
CA VAL A 432 38.15 25.60 -17.60
C VAL A 432 37.20 24.54 -18.14
N ILE A 433 37.69 23.32 -18.29
CA ILE A 433 36.81 22.17 -18.57
C ILE A 433 36.32 21.63 -17.24
N ASN A 434 35.02 21.54 -17.06
CA ASN A 434 34.41 20.90 -15.89
C ASN A 434 34.72 19.41 -15.92
N GLU A 435 35.38 18.89 -14.89
CA GLU A 435 35.79 17.50 -14.83
C GLU A 435 34.61 16.51 -14.70
N GLU A 436 33.46 16.96 -14.18
CA GLU A 436 32.28 16.13 -13.99
C GLU A 436 31.42 16.03 -15.26
N THR A 437 31.24 17.15 -15.98
CA THR A 437 30.35 17.22 -17.15
C THR A 437 31.13 17.14 -18.50
N GLY A 438 32.42 17.45 -18.50
CA GLY A 438 33.23 17.56 -19.72
C GLY A 438 32.94 18.82 -20.54
N GLU A 439 32.14 19.74 -20.05
CA GLU A 439 31.75 20.99 -20.73
C GLU A 439 32.68 22.13 -20.32
N ASN A 440 32.78 23.14 -21.20
CA ASN A 440 33.54 24.34 -20.91
C ASN A 440 32.80 25.22 -19.90
N GLU A 441 33.51 25.71 -18.90
CA GLU A 441 33.05 26.69 -17.92
C GLU A 441 33.94 27.92 -17.95
N ILE A 442 33.34 29.08 -17.73
CA ILE A 442 34.06 30.32 -17.45
C ILE A 442 34.06 30.53 -15.95
N ARG A 443 35.28 30.60 -15.36
CA ARG A 443 35.47 30.84 -13.94
C ARG A 443 36.04 32.21 -13.66
N VAL A 444 35.41 32.94 -12.72
CA VAL A 444 35.91 34.22 -12.21
C VAL A 444 36.49 33.97 -10.83
N LYS A 445 37.70 34.45 -10.59
CA LYS A 445 38.43 34.43 -9.32
C LYS A 445 38.47 35.83 -8.75
N ILE A 446 38.16 35.99 -7.45
CA ILE A 446 38.38 37.21 -6.69
C ILE A 446 39.12 36.82 -5.41
N GLU A 447 40.36 37.25 -5.28
CA GLU A 447 41.28 36.91 -4.20
C GLU A 447 41.57 38.13 -3.32
N ASP A 448 41.42 37.97 -2.03
CA ASP A 448 41.78 38.96 -1.02
C ASP A 448 42.84 38.44 -0.05
N HIS A 449 43.58 39.36 0.54
CA HIS A 449 44.57 39.09 1.61
C HIS A 449 44.05 39.62 2.94
N GLY A 450 42.78 39.33 3.22
CA GLY A 450 42.07 39.76 4.42
C GLY A 450 42.24 38.82 5.60
N ILE A 451 41.28 38.89 6.50
CA ILE A 451 41.26 38.10 7.73
C ILE A 451 41.08 36.60 7.51
N GLY A 452 40.61 36.21 6.31
CA GLY A 452 40.25 34.83 6.02
C GLY A 452 38.99 34.35 6.75
N ILE A 453 38.54 33.14 6.41
CA ILE A 453 37.30 32.53 6.89
C ILE A 453 37.60 31.15 7.46
N ALA A 454 37.16 30.87 8.68
CA ALA A 454 37.32 29.58 9.30
C ALA A 454 36.56 28.48 8.51
N LYS A 455 37.10 27.27 8.49
CA LYS A 455 36.55 26.17 7.66
C LYS A 455 35.08 25.86 7.98
N GLU A 456 34.70 26.00 9.26
CA GLU A 456 33.32 25.79 9.77
C GLU A 456 32.32 26.84 9.29
N ASP A 457 32.79 28.03 8.89
CA ASP A 457 31.97 29.13 8.45
C ASP A 457 31.81 29.18 6.92
N GLN A 458 32.72 28.53 6.14
CA GLN A 458 32.79 28.65 4.67
C GLN A 458 31.54 28.19 3.96
N GLU A 459 30.83 27.19 4.47
CA GLU A 459 29.54 26.75 3.92
C GLU A 459 28.40 27.73 4.24
N ASN A 460 28.46 28.38 5.40
CA ASN A 460 27.38 29.21 5.92
C ASN A 460 27.46 30.68 5.46
N ILE A 461 28.60 31.16 4.96
CA ILE A 461 28.77 32.58 4.58
C ILE A 461 27.82 33.02 3.46
N PHE A 462 27.28 32.10 2.70
CA PHE A 462 26.29 32.34 1.65
C PHE A 462 24.84 32.35 2.17
N ASP A 463 24.64 32.00 3.47
CA ASP A 463 23.32 32.03 4.09
C ASP A 463 22.88 33.47 4.36
N ARG A 464 21.59 33.71 4.30
CA ARG A 464 20.99 35.04 4.53
C ARG A 464 21.24 35.51 5.93
N PHE A 465 21.74 36.73 6.11
CA PHE A 465 22.13 37.36 7.38
C PHE A 465 23.28 36.69 8.12
N TYR A 466 23.95 35.72 7.54
CA TYR A 466 25.09 35.07 8.16
C TYR A 466 26.28 36.01 8.25
N ARG A 467 26.99 36.03 9.38
CA ARG A 467 28.18 36.82 9.63
C ARG A 467 29.07 36.12 10.64
N VAL A 468 30.32 35.94 10.32
CA VAL A 468 31.34 35.29 11.17
C VAL A 468 31.53 36.11 12.48
N ASP A 469 31.62 37.44 12.37
CA ASP A 469 31.69 38.38 13.52
C ASP A 469 30.62 39.48 13.41
N LYS A 470 29.57 39.33 14.21
CA LYS A 470 28.41 40.27 14.21
C LYS A 470 28.80 41.69 14.64
N ALA A 471 29.77 41.88 15.54
CA ALA A 471 30.15 43.18 16.05
C ALA A 471 31.03 43.94 15.05
N ARG A 472 32.05 43.32 14.53
CA ARG A 472 33.01 43.93 13.58
C ARG A 472 32.33 44.20 12.22
N SER A 473 31.51 43.29 11.77
CA SER A 473 30.78 43.42 10.49
C SER A 473 29.74 44.54 10.53
N ARG A 474 29.14 44.86 11.71
CA ARG A 474 28.24 46.02 11.87
C ARG A 474 29.00 47.33 11.76
N ALA A 475 30.16 47.45 12.39
CA ALA A 475 30.98 48.65 12.29
C ALA A 475 31.43 48.95 10.85
N LEU A 476 31.56 47.89 10.02
CA LEU A 476 31.91 47.99 8.61
C LEU A 476 30.68 48.11 7.67
N GLY A 477 29.45 48.24 8.18
CA GLY A 477 28.26 48.55 7.37
C GLY A 477 27.68 47.41 6.52
N GLY A 478 27.97 46.14 6.80
CA GLY A 478 27.45 45.02 6.02
C GLY A 478 26.01 44.66 6.39
N THR A 479 25.19 44.28 5.40
CA THR A 479 23.82 43.78 5.59
C THR A 479 23.80 42.27 5.89
N GLY A 480 24.81 41.51 5.49
CA GLY A 480 24.83 40.06 5.54
C GLY A 480 23.97 39.40 4.45
N LEU A 481 23.55 40.16 3.44
CA LEU A 481 22.73 39.69 2.34
C LEU A 481 23.52 39.61 1.01
N GLY A 482 24.62 40.39 0.88
CA GLY A 482 25.34 40.48 -0.40
C GLY A 482 25.87 39.18 -0.95
N LEU A 483 26.42 38.27 -0.12
CA LEU A 483 26.89 36.96 -0.56
C LEU A 483 25.71 36.02 -0.90
N ALA A 484 24.62 36.10 -0.15
CA ALA A 484 23.40 35.35 -0.45
C ALA A 484 22.79 35.78 -1.81
N ILE A 485 22.75 37.11 -2.07
CA ILE A 485 22.32 37.65 -3.35
C ILE A 485 23.27 37.19 -4.47
N ALA A 486 24.59 37.23 -4.25
CA ALA A 486 25.55 36.76 -5.24
C ALA A 486 25.34 35.28 -5.58
N LYS A 487 25.05 34.44 -4.59
CA LYS A 487 24.75 33.01 -4.78
C LYS A 487 23.47 32.82 -5.59
N GLU A 488 22.37 33.44 -5.19
CA GLU A 488 21.07 33.35 -5.90
C GLU A 488 21.19 33.79 -7.38
N ILE A 489 21.86 34.91 -7.62
CA ILE A 489 22.08 35.38 -8.99
C ILE A 489 22.93 34.38 -9.79
N THR A 490 23.97 33.82 -9.19
CA THR A 490 24.85 32.85 -9.83
C THR A 490 24.06 31.59 -10.21
N GLU A 491 23.23 31.09 -9.28
CA GLU A 491 22.38 29.92 -9.50
C GLU A 491 21.29 30.17 -10.57
N LEU A 492 20.72 31.38 -10.65
CA LEU A 492 19.79 31.77 -11.72
C LEU A 492 20.45 31.81 -13.13
N HIS A 493 21.77 31.85 -13.16
CA HIS A 493 22.58 31.79 -14.40
C HIS A 493 23.19 30.39 -14.62
N ASP A 494 22.66 29.35 -13.95
CA ASP A 494 23.11 27.96 -14.01
C ASP A 494 24.59 27.80 -13.56
N GLY A 495 25.10 28.78 -12.79
CA GLY A 495 26.46 28.84 -12.28
C GLY A 495 26.60 28.29 -10.85
N ARG A 496 27.86 28.30 -10.35
CA ARG A 496 28.21 27.91 -8.98
C ARG A 496 29.12 28.94 -8.36
N ILE A 497 28.93 29.21 -7.05
CA ILE A 497 29.81 30.08 -6.24
C ILE A 497 30.35 29.27 -5.08
N TYR A 498 31.64 29.40 -4.79
CA TYR A 498 32.32 28.77 -3.66
C TYR A 498 33.50 29.61 -3.18
N VAL A 499 34.07 29.27 -2.02
CA VAL A 499 35.17 29.96 -1.40
C VAL A 499 36.25 28.99 -0.94
N GLU A 500 37.49 29.39 -1.14
CA GLU A 500 38.67 28.78 -0.57
C GLU A 500 39.35 29.80 0.36
N SER A 501 39.48 29.51 1.64
CA SER A 501 39.99 30.48 2.60
C SER A 501 40.72 29.81 3.74
N GLU A 502 41.72 30.51 4.25
CA GLU A 502 42.44 30.14 5.46
C GLU A 502 42.49 31.35 6.41
N LEU A 503 42.14 31.13 7.68
CA LEU A 503 42.11 32.20 8.69
C LEU A 503 43.48 32.87 8.82
N GLY A 504 43.50 34.19 8.63
CA GLY A 504 44.71 35.02 8.68
C GLY A 504 45.52 35.09 7.39
N LYS A 505 45.11 34.38 6.30
CA LYS A 505 45.80 34.43 5.00
C LYS A 505 45.01 35.11 3.91
N GLY A 506 43.68 35.18 4.06
CA GLY A 506 42.77 35.77 3.06
C GLY A 506 41.77 34.76 2.51
N SER A 507 41.00 35.19 1.49
CA SER A 507 39.97 34.37 0.87
C SER A 507 40.03 34.49 -0.64
N THR A 508 39.71 33.39 -1.31
CA THR A 508 39.51 33.33 -2.75
C THR A 508 38.08 32.91 -3.06
N PHE A 509 37.31 33.81 -3.64
CA PHE A 509 35.96 33.52 -4.11
C PHE A 509 36.00 33.13 -5.57
N TRP A 510 35.32 32.03 -5.87
CA TRP A 510 35.18 31.50 -7.22
C TRP A 510 33.72 31.54 -7.65
N VAL A 511 33.47 31.99 -8.86
CA VAL A 511 32.18 31.94 -9.53
C VAL A 511 32.37 31.28 -10.87
N SER A 512 31.61 30.21 -11.15
CA SER A 512 31.67 29.50 -12.42
C SER A 512 30.31 29.59 -13.15
N PHE A 513 30.38 29.72 -14.47
CA PHE A 513 29.22 29.77 -15.36
C PHE A 513 29.45 28.83 -16.55
N PRO A 514 28.40 28.19 -17.10
CA PRO A 514 28.51 27.50 -18.38
C PRO A 514 28.90 28.45 -19.49
N GLU A 515 29.84 28.05 -20.37
CA GLU A 515 30.22 28.85 -21.54
C GLU A 515 29.04 28.95 -22.52
N GLY A 516 28.67 30.16 -22.91
CA GLY A 516 27.65 30.43 -23.92
C GLY A 516 28.26 30.61 -25.32
N SER A 517 27.47 30.45 -26.36
CA SER A 517 27.89 30.81 -27.72
C SER A 517 27.40 32.21 -28.09
N ALA A 518 28.23 32.97 -28.81
CA ALA A 518 27.85 34.29 -29.29
C ALA A 518 26.69 34.25 -30.31
N ASP A 519 26.35 33.05 -30.80
CA ASP A 519 25.36 32.81 -31.85
C ASP A 519 23.99 32.37 -31.32
N GLU A 520 23.83 32.20 -30.00
CA GLU A 520 22.57 31.93 -29.31
C GLU A 520 21.95 33.21 -28.71
#